data_1c4885385f32bb7477c5331da70ddfae
#
_entry.id   1c4885385f32bb7477c5331da70ddfae
#
_cell.length_a   1.000
_cell.length_b   1.000
_cell.length_c   1.000
_cell.angle_alpha   90.00
_cell.angle_beta   90.00
_cell.angle_gamma   90.00
#
_symmetry.space_group_name_H-M   'P 1'
#
loop_
_entity.id
_entity.type
_entity.pdbx_description
1 polymer ?
#
loop_
_entity_poly.entity_id
_entity_poly.type
_entity_poly.pdbx_seq_one_letter_code
_entity_poly.pdbx_strand_id
1 'polypeptide(L)'
;KIAGLDMCGFTANKPVIMVIGGSLGAANVNKAVRDSLPRLLEDFQVVHLCGKDKIDNLLLATPGYKQFEYNKTELKDLFAMADIVISRAGANSICELLALKKPNLLIPLPAASSRGDQLLNASSFEAQGFSIVINEDDLTTELLVTKVQELFCNRQSYHDAMSRSGQMDSIRTIMRLIEEAALKH
;
A
#
# COMPACT_ATOMS: atom_id res chain seq x y z
N LYS A 1 5.43 -14.10 -6.92
CA LYS A 1 3.96 -14.11 -6.84
C LYS A 1 3.44 -15.44 -6.30
N ILE A 2 3.86 -16.59 -6.87
CA ILE A 2 3.40 -17.94 -6.43
C ILE A 2 3.69 -18.15 -4.94
N ALA A 3 4.91 -17.93 -4.47
CA ALA A 3 5.27 -18.10 -3.06
C ALA A 3 4.38 -17.27 -2.10
N GLY A 4 4.01 -16.04 -2.47
CA GLY A 4 3.09 -15.23 -1.67
C GLY A 4 1.67 -15.81 -1.62
N LEU A 5 1.17 -16.29 -2.76
CA LEU A 5 -0.14 -16.95 -2.83
C LEU A 5 -0.18 -18.21 -1.96
N ASP A 6 0.83 -19.07 -2.08
CA ASP A 6 0.94 -20.33 -1.31
C ASP A 6 1.00 -20.05 0.20
N MET A 7 1.79 -19.07 0.61
CA MET A 7 1.93 -18.67 2.03
C MET A 7 0.61 -18.18 2.62
N CYS A 8 -0.23 -17.51 1.82
CA CYS A 8 -1.52 -16.99 2.26
C CYS A 8 -2.67 -18.01 2.08
N GLY A 9 -2.45 -19.11 1.35
CA GLY A 9 -3.51 -20.02 0.93
C GLY A 9 -4.46 -19.39 -0.08
N PHE A 10 -3.94 -18.48 -0.92
CA PHE A 10 -4.71 -17.73 -1.92
C PHE A 10 -4.67 -18.43 -3.28
N THR A 11 -5.67 -18.15 -4.10
CA THR A 11 -5.80 -18.68 -5.46
C THR A 11 -5.32 -17.65 -6.49
N ALA A 12 -4.83 -18.13 -7.65
CA ALA A 12 -4.34 -17.26 -8.71
C ALA A 12 -5.43 -16.57 -9.55
N ASN A 13 -6.67 -17.03 -9.42
CA ASN A 13 -7.82 -16.56 -10.23
C ASN A 13 -8.53 -15.34 -9.64
N LYS A 14 -8.14 -14.88 -8.45
CA LYS A 14 -8.75 -13.75 -7.76
C LYS A 14 -7.66 -12.71 -7.41
N PRO A 15 -7.88 -11.40 -7.69
CA PRO A 15 -6.90 -10.36 -7.41
C PRO A 15 -6.67 -10.20 -5.90
N VAL A 16 -5.48 -9.71 -5.55
CA VAL A 16 -5.02 -9.58 -4.17
C VAL A 16 -4.85 -8.11 -3.79
N ILE A 17 -5.51 -7.72 -2.70
CA ILE A 17 -5.28 -6.48 -1.97
C ILE A 17 -4.27 -6.74 -0.87
N MET A 18 -3.20 -5.95 -0.80
CA MET A 18 -2.31 -5.91 0.35
C MET A 18 -2.61 -4.69 1.20
N VAL A 19 -2.77 -4.88 2.51
CA VAL A 19 -2.95 -3.78 3.47
C VAL A 19 -1.73 -3.69 4.37
N ILE A 20 -1.13 -2.50 4.48
CA ILE A 20 0.05 -2.25 5.29
C ILE A 20 -0.07 -0.94 6.08
N GLY A 21 -0.25 -1.06 7.39
CA GLY A 21 -0.41 0.08 8.31
C GLY A 21 0.88 0.56 8.98
N GLY A 22 2.05 0.00 8.57
CA GLY A 22 3.32 0.19 9.27
C GLY A 22 3.53 -0.81 10.43
N SER A 23 4.73 -0.80 11.03
CA SER A 23 5.14 -1.79 12.04
C SER A 23 4.29 -1.77 13.31
N LEU A 24 3.78 -0.60 13.70
CA LEU A 24 2.88 -0.44 14.85
C LEU A 24 1.41 -0.69 14.50
N GLY A 25 1.10 -0.83 13.19
CA GLY A 25 -0.25 -0.94 12.67
C GLY A 25 -1.04 0.38 12.78
N ALA A 26 -2.16 0.44 12.08
CA ALA A 26 -3.05 1.60 12.03
C ALA A 26 -4.46 1.17 12.48
N ALA A 27 -4.83 1.46 13.73
CA ALA A 27 -6.07 0.93 14.32
C ALA A 27 -7.32 1.26 13.49
N ASN A 28 -7.46 2.51 13.02
CA ASN A 28 -8.62 2.94 12.23
C ASN A 28 -8.62 2.29 10.83
N VAL A 29 -7.46 2.18 10.19
CA VAL A 29 -7.34 1.47 8.90
C VAL A 29 -7.65 -0.01 9.08
N ASN A 30 -7.09 -0.66 10.13
CA ASN A 30 -7.36 -2.07 10.42
C ASN A 30 -8.87 -2.31 10.61
N LYS A 31 -9.53 -1.41 11.38
CA LYS A 31 -10.97 -1.50 11.60
C LYS A 31 -11.75 -1.34 10.30
N ALA A 32 -11.49 -0.27 9.54
CA ALA A 32 -12.20 -0.01 8.28
C ALA A 32 -12.04 -1.15 7.27
N VAL A 33 -10.83 -1.71 7.15
CA VAL A 33 -10.60 -2.87 6.28
C VAL A 33 -11.38 -4.09 6.75
N ARG A 34 -11.37 -4.40 8.04
CA ARG A 34 -12.11 -5.55 8.60
C ARG A 34 -13.62 -5.40 8.43
N ASP A 35 -14.15 -4.22 8.69
CA ASP A 35 -15.58 -3.92 8.48
C ASP A 35 -15.98 -4.04 6.99
N SER A 36 -15.01 -3.83 6.08
CA SER A 36 -15.22 -3.91 4.63
C SER A 36 -15.03 -5.32 4.05
N LEU A 37 -14.50 -6.28 4.82
CA LEU A 37 -14.20 -7.64 4.32
C LEU A 37 -15.39 -8.33 3.66
N PRO A 38 -16.64 -8.26 4.19
CA PRO A 38 -17.76 -8.93 3.54
C PRO A 38 -17.95 -8.55 2.09
N ARG A 39 -17.68 -7.28 1.74
CA ARG A 39 -17.79 -6.77 0.37
C ARG A 39 -16.50 -6.97 -0.43
N LEU A 40 -15.34 -6.72 0.18
CA LEU A 40 -14.05 -6.87 -0.50
C LEU A 40 -13.80 -8.32 -0.92
N LEU A 41 -14.19 -9.29 -0.09
CA LEU A 41 -13.98 -10.69 -0.36
C LEU A 41 -14.91 -11.27 -1.44
N GLU A 42 -15.90 -10.53 -1.92
CA GLU A 42 -16.67 -10.91 -3.10
C GLU A 42 -15.76 -10.95 -4.35
N ASP A 43 -14.92 -9.92 -4.54
CA ASP A 43 -14.10 -9.73 -5.74
C ASP A 43 -12.60 -9.95 -5.52
N PHE A 44 -12.12 -9.87 -4.27
CA PHE A 44 -10.70 -9.86 -3.93
C PHE A 44 -10.32 -10.91 -2.90
N GLN A 45 -9.03 -11.15 -2.77
CA GLN A 45 -8.39 -11.75 -1.60
C GLN A 45 -7.61 -10.65 -0.88
N VAL A 46 -7.51 -10.70 0.45
CA VAL A 46 -6.90 -9.63 1.24
C VAL A 46 -5.81 -10.18 2.15
N VAL A 47 -4.57 -9.72 1.97
CA VAL A 47 -3.48 -9.93 2.92
C VAL A 47 -3.29 -8.66 3.74
N HIS A 48 -3.29 -8.78 5.07
CA HIS A 48 -3.32 -7.64 5.98
C HIS A 48 -2.18 -7.70 7.00
N LEU A 49 -1.21 -6.79 6.88
CA LEU A 49 -0.17 -6.58 7.88
C LEU A 49 -0.71 -5.62 8.95
N CYS A 50 -1.30 -6.20 9.99
CA CYS A 50 -2.08 -5.47 11.00
C CYS A 50 -1.20 -4.66 11.97
N GLY A 51 0.09 -5.02 12.10
CA GLY A 51 0.98 -4.53 13.15
C GLY A 51 1.01 -5.46 14.37
N LYS A 52 2.02 -5.25 15.19
CA LYS A 52 2.29 -6.09 16.37
C LYS A 52 1.09 -6.13 17.33
N ASP A 53 0.75 -7.31 17.84
CA ASP A 53 -0.34 -7.59 18.78
C ASP A 53 -1.74 -7.14 18.30
N LYS A 54 -1.95 -7.07 16.95
CA LYS A 54 -3.20 -6.58 16.34
C LYS A 54 -3.90 -7.60 15.45
N ILE A 55 -3.54 -8.86 15.54
CA ILE A 55 -4.29 -9.93 14.87
C ILE A 55 -5.68 -10.06 15.51
N ASP A 56 -6.70 -10.15 14.68
CA ASP A 56 -8.05 -10.47 15.10
C ASP A 56 -8.28 -11.98 15.00
N ASN A 57 -8.34 -12.64 16.16
CA ASN A 57 -8.49 -14.09 16.24
C ASN A 57 -9.83 -14.59 15.69
N LEU A 58 -10.87 -13.78 15.68
CA LEU A 58 -12.18 -14.15 15.12
C LEU A 58 -12.17 -14.26 13.61
N LEU A 59 -11.19 -13.64 12.95
CA LEU A 59 -11.07 -13.59 11.49
C LEU A 59 -10.01 -14.56 10.94
N LEU A 60 -9.35 -15.38 11.77
CA LEU A 60 -8.28 -16.28 11.34
C LEU A 60 -8.75 -17.34 10.33
N ALA A 61 -10.01 -17.76 10.42
CA ALA A 61 -10.60 -18.77 9.54
C ALA A 61 -11.37 -18.18 8.35
N THR A 62 -11.29 -16.86 8.12
CA THR A 62 -12.03 -16.19 7.04
C THR A 62 -11.42 -16.54 5.67
N PRO A 63 -12.14 -17.23 4.78
CA PRO A 63 -11.63 -17.59 3.46
C PRO A 63 -11.28 -16.36 2.64
N GLY A 64 -10.09 -16.35 2.00
CA GLY A 64 -9.61 -15.23 1.20
C GLY A 64 -9.05 -14.05 2.02
N TYR A 65 -8.97 -14.17 3.35
CA TYR A 65 -8.37 -13.18 4.23
C TYR A 65 -7.23 -13.77 5.03
N LYS A 66 -6.05 -13.14 5.00
CA LYS A 66 -4.88 -13.55 5.77
C LYS A 66 -4.28 -12.38 6.53
N GLN A 67 -4.05 -12.56 7.82
CA GLN A 67 -3.44 -11.56 8.69
C GLN A 67 -2.01 -11.96 9.06
N PHE A 68 -1.15 -10.94 9.16
CA PHE A 68 0.19 -11.02 9.74
C PHE A 68 0.41 -9.83 10.66
N GLU A 69 1.18 -9.98 11.73
CA GLU A 69 1.57 -8.85 12.56
C GLU A 69 2.46 -7.88 11.78
N TYR A 70 3.67 -8.27 11.50
CA TYR A 70 4.60 -7.61 10.61
C TYR A 70 5.74 -8.59 10.28
N ASN A 71 5.96 -8.83 9.01
CA ASN A 71 6.99 -9.77 8.59
C ASN A 71 7.90 -9.12 7.54
N LYS A 72 9.19 -8.93 7.91
CA LYS A 72 10.18 -8.35 6.99
C LYS A 72 10.65 -9.35 5.94
N THR A 73 10.72 -10.63 6.29
CA THR A 73 11.40 -11.66 5.47
C THR A 73 10.59 -11.98 4.21
N GLU A 74 9.26 -12.01 4.31
CA GLU A 74 8.37 -12.40 3.21
C GLU A 74 7.70 -11.21 2.53
N LEU A 75 8.02 -9.98 2.96
CA LEU A 75 7.40 -8.75 2.44
C LEU A 75 7.51 -8.64 0.91
N LYS A 76 8.65 -9.05 0.34
CA LYS A 76 8.86 -9.05 -1.11
C LYS A 76 7.88 -9.98 -1.84
N ASP A 77 7.55 -11.14 -1.27
CA ASP A 77 6.64 -12.10 -1.89
C ASP A 77 5.19 -11.64 -1.76
N LEU A 78 4.84 -10.96 -0.65
CA LEU A 78 3.56 -10.29 -0.47
C LEU A 78 3.37 -9.16 -1.48
N PHE A 79 4.35 -8.28 -1.66
CA PHE A 79 4.31 -7.26 -2.71
C PHE A 79 4.24 -7.86 -4.11
N ALA A 80 4.96 -8.95 -4.39
CA ALA A 80 4.95 -9.59 -5.70
C ALA A 80 3.59 -10.19 -6.07
N MET A 81 2.79 -10.63 -5.09
CA MET A 81 1.45 -11.16 -5.34
C MET A 81 0.37 -10.08 -5.36
N ALA A 82 0.56 -8.97 -4.66
CA ALA A 82 -0.42 -7.89 -4.55
C ALA A 82 -0.67 -7.19 -5.90
N ASP A 83 -1.92 -7.05 -6.27
CA ASP A 83 -2.36 -6.30 -7.46
C ASP A 83 -2.55 -4.80 -7.12
N ILE A 84 -3.03 -4.50 -5.93
CA ILE A 84 -3.15 -3.15 -5.37
C ILE A 84 -2.75 -3.13 -3.89
N VAL A 85 -2.40 -1.95 -3.36
CA VAL A 85 -1.96 -1.78 -1.98
C VAL A 85 -2.74 -0.69 -1.28
N ILE A 86 -3.20 -0.94 -0.05
CA ILE A 86 -3.73 0.08 0.87
C ILE A 86 -2.63 0.37 1.89
N SER A 87 -2.23 1.63 2.05
CA SER A 87 -1.10 2.00 2.91
C SER A 87 -1.28 3.35 3.61
N ARG A 88 -0.50 3.56 4.66
CA ARG A 88 -0.18 4.90 5.16
C ARG A 88 0.75 5.64 4.20
N ALA A 89 0.78 6.98 4.28
CA ALA A 89 1.60 7.84 3.41
C ALA A 89 2.94 8.25 4.04
N GLY A 90 3.56 7.37 4.81
CA GLY A 90 4.92 7.59 5.31
C GLY A 90 5.95 7.60 4.18
N ALA A 91 6.99 8.46 4.26
CA ALA A 91 7.96 8.66 3.19
C ALA A 91 8.58 7.35 2.66
N ASN A 92 9.00 6.46 3.55
CA ASN A 92 9.57 5.17 3.14
C ASN A 92 8.56 4.30 2.38
N SER A 93 7.31 4.25 2.88
CA SER A 93 6.25 3.44 2.27
C SER A 93 5.90 3.92 0.87
N ILE A 94 5.73 5.23 0.68
CA ILE A 94 5.40 5.79 -0.65
C ILE A 94 6.54 5.64 -1.64
N CYS A 95 7.81 5.80 -1.20
CA CYS A 95 8.97 5.56 -2.05
C CYS A 95 9.08 4.08 -2.47
N GLU A 96 8.78 3.15 -1.56
CA GLU A 96 8.75 1.71 -1.86
C GLU A 96 7.63 1.38 -2.86
N LEU A 97 6.41 1.91 -2.65
CA LEU A 97 5.29 1.73 -3.58
C LEU A 97 5.60 2.28 -4.98
N LEU A 98 6.24 3.45 -5.06
CA LEU A 98 6.68 4.05 -6.31
C LEU A 98 7.75 3.20 -7.01
N ALA A 99 8.77 2.73 -6.26
CA ALA A 99 9.82 1.89 -6.79
C ALA A 99 9.29 0.55 -7.34
N LEU A 100 8.30 -0.03 -6.65
CA LEU A 100 7.62 -1.26 -7.06
C LEU A 100 6.49 -1.01 -8.08
N LYS A 101 6.19 0.25 -8.40
CA LYS A 101 5.09 0.68 -9.28
C LYS A 101 3.75 0.06 -8.88
N LYS A 102 3.48 -0.02 -7.58
CA LYS A 102 2.26 -0.62 -7.06
C LYS A 102 1.12 0.39 -7.03
N PRO A 103 0.04 0.17 -7.80
CA PRO A 103 -1.17 0.97 -7.68
C PRO A 103 -1.64 0.96 -6.23
N ASN A 104 -1.89 2.14 -5.67
CA ASN A 104 -2.11 2.22 -4.24
C ASN A 104 -3.16 3.26 -3.83
N LEU A 105 -3.81 2.95 -2.70
CA LEU A 105 -4.70 3.82 -1.98
C LEU A 105 -4.01 4.24 -0.69
N LEU A 106 -3.80 5.54 -0.51
CA LEU A 106 -3.15 6.10 0.67
C LEU A 106 -4.18 6.62 1.66
N ILE A 107 -3.99 6.25 2.93
CA ILE A 107 -4.77 6.76 4.05
C ILE A 107 -3.77 7.44 5.00
N PRO A 108 -3.47 8.75 4.81
CA PRO A 108 -2.49 9.46 5.61
C PRO A 108 -2.94 9.57 7.06
N LEU A 109 -1.98 9.65 7.99
CA LEU A 109 -2.26 10.05 9.38
C LEU A 109 -2.78 11.49 9.40
N PRO A 110 -3.85 11.78 10.17
CA PRO A 110 -4.35 13.14 10.32
C PRO A 110 -3.31 14.06 10.99
N ALA A 111 -3.41 15.36 10.72
CA ALA A 111 -2.47 16.36 11.25
C ALA A 111 -2.36 16.34 12.78
N ALA A 112 -3.44 16.04 13.47
CA ALA A 112 -3.47 15.90 14.92
C ALA A 112 -2.59 14.75 15.47
N SER A 113 -2.36 13.72 14.67
CA SER A 113 -1.58 12.53 15.03
C SER A 113 -0.18 12.51 14.40
N SER A 114 0.14 13.47 13.55
CA SER A 114 1.43 13.58 12.85
C SER A 114 1.80 15.06 12.68
N ARG A 115 3.04 15.33 12.20
CA ARG A 115 3.46 16.69 11.84
C ARG A 115 2.87 17.19 10.50
N GLY A 116 1.90 16.45 9.93
CA GLY A 116 1.30 16.78 8.64
C GLY A 116 2.08 16.29 7.42
N ASP A 117 3.25 15.69 7.63
CA ASP A 117 4.11 15.16 6.57
C ASP A 117 3.41 14.10 5.70
N GLN A 118 2.61 13.21 6.32
CA GLN A 118 1.86 12.20 5.55
C GLN A 118 0.76 12.79 4.67
N LEU A 119 0.11 13.86 5.10
CA LEU A 119 -0.87 14.58 4.28
C LEU A 119 -0.22 15.22 3.06
N LEU A 120 0.93 15.86 3.24
CA LEU A 120 1.70 16.46 2.14
C LEU A 120 2.20 15.38 1.16
N ASN A 121 2.71 14.28 1.68
CA ASN A 121 3.14 13.14 0.87
C ASN A 121 1.98 12.58 0.03
N ALA A 122 0.83 12.33 0.66
CA ALA A 122 -0.35 11.80 -0.01
C ALA A 122 -0.84 12.75 -1.11
N SER A 123 -0.99 14.04 -0.80
CA SER A 123 -1.40 15.06 -1.78
C SER A 123 -0.43 15.15 -2.98
N SER A 124 0.88 15.05 -2.72
CA SER A 124 1.88 15.05 -3.78
C SER A 124 1.76 13.83 -4.70
N PHE A 125 1.51 12.65 -4.14
CA PHE A 125 1.35 11.42 -4.90
C PHE A 125 0.03 11.40 -5.70
N GLU A 126 -1.04 11.91 -5.12
CA GLU A 126 -2.33 12.06 -5.80
C GLU A 126 -2.24 13.03 -6.98
N ALA A 127 -1.64 14.22 -6.79
CA ALA A 127 -1.44 15.22 -7.85
C ALA A 127 -0.61 14.70 -9.02
N GLN A 128 0.29 13.74 -8.80
CA GLN A 128 1.09 13.08 -9.83
C GLN A 128 0.38 11.89 -10.48
N GLY A 129 -0.81 11.53 -10.02
CA GLY A 129 -1.57 10.37 -10.51
C GLY A 129 -0.98 9.02 -10.08
N PHE A 130 -0.24 8.97 -8.97
CA PHE A 130 0.37 7.74 -8.46
C PHE A 130 -0.54 6.98 -7.50
N SER A 131 -1.49 7.68 -6.85
CA SER A 131 -2.32 7.15 -5.77
C SER A 131 -3.73 7.70 -5.80
N ILE A 132 -4.66 6.95 -5.21
CA ILE A 132 -5.90 7.50 -4.67
C ILE A 132 -5.67 7.83 -3.20
N VAL A 133 -6.28 8.90 -2.70
CA VAL A 133 -6.17 9.31 -1.29
C VAL A 133 -7.55 9.33 -0.64
N ILE A 134 -7.63 8.79 0.58
CA ILE A 134 -8.78 8.97 1.50
C ILE A 134 -8.22 9.56 2.80
N ASN A 135 -8.73 10.71 3.23
CA ASN A 135 -8.41 11.20 4.56
C ASN A 135 -9.01 10.28 5.62
N GLU A 136 -8.29 10.04 6.70
CA GLU A 136 -8.75 9.11 7.74
C GLU A 136 -10.09 9.51 8.35
N ASP A 137 -10.37 10.81 8.45
CA ASP A 137 -11.64 11.35 8.99
C ASP A 137 -12.84 11.06 8.08
N ASP A 138 -12.61 10.84 6.78
CA ASP A 138 -13.64 10.52 5.78
C ASP A 138 -13.79 9.00 5.57
N LEU A 139 -12.99 8.19 6.26
CA LEU A 139 -12.88 6.76 6.02
C LEU A 139 -14.13 6.00 6.47
N THR A 140 -14.95 5.59 5.51
CA THR A 140 -16.09 4.71 5.71
C THR A 140 -15.94 3.41 4.92
N THR A 141 -16.70 2.37 5.29
CA THR A 141 -16.73 1.09 4.55
C THR A 141 -17.11 1.30 3.08
N GLU A 142 -18.13 2.10 2.81
CA GLU A 142 -18.62 2.38 1.45
C GLU A 142 -17.56 3.09 0.62
N LEU A 143 -16.91 4.12 1.18
CA LEU A 143 -15.89 4.89 0.50
C LEU A 143 -14.67 4.02 0.21
N LEU A 144 -14.22 3.22 1.20
CA LEU A 144 -13.09 2.33 1.04
C LEU A 144 -13.32 1.32 -0.09
N VAL A 145 -14.46 0.62 -0.09
CA VAL A 145 -14.81 -0.36 -1.13
C VAL A 145 -14.88 0.31 -2.51
N THR A 146 -15.55 1.45 -2.61
CA THR A 146 -15.68 2.19 -3.86
C THR A 146 -14.32 2.59 -4.42
N LYS A 147 -13.44 3.14 -3.58
CA LYS A 147 -12.09 3.58 -3.99
C LYS A 147 -11.16 2.42 -4.31
N VAL A 148 -11.30 1.29 -3.64
CA VAL A 148 -10.59 0.04 -3.98
C VAL A 148 -10.99 -0.47 -5.37
N GLN A 149 -12.29 -0.50 -5.67
CA GLN A 149 -12.78 -0.91 -7.00
C GLN A 149 -12.32 0.07 -8.09
N GLU A 150 -12.41 1.39 -7.85
CA GLU A 150 -11.91 2.44 -8.74
C GLU A 150 -10.41 2.26 -9.03
N LEU A 151 -9.60 2.07 -7.98
CA LEU A 151 -8.16 1.85 -8.11
C LEU A 151 -7.85 0.59 -8.93
N PHE A 152 -8.55 -0.51 -8.63
CA PHE A 152 -8.32 -1.77 -9.33
C PHE A 152 -8.70 -1.70 -10.82
N CYS A 153 -9.84 -1.09 -11.15
CA CYS A 153 -10.25 -0.89 -12.54
C CYS A 153 -9.25 -0.04 -13.32
N ASN A 154 -8.69 0.98 -12.68
CA ASN A 154 -7.76 1.93 -13.31
C ASN A 154 -6.28 1.62 -13.01
N ARG A 155 -5.93 0.46 -12.45
CA ARG A 155 -4.59 0.15 -11.94
C ARG A 155 -3.47 0.32 -12.97
N GLN A 156 -3.76 0.10 -14.26
CA GLN A 156 -2.78 0.28 -15.33
C GLN A 156 -2.37 1.75 -15.48
N SER A 157 -3.31 2.69 -15.35
CA SER A 157 -3.04 4.13 -15.44
C SER A 157 -2.08 4.58 -14.33
N TYR A 158 -2.29 4.10 -13.10
CA TYR A 158 -1.38 4.39 -11.96
C TYR A 158 0.00 3.78 -12.17
N HIS A 159 0.09 2.53 -12.63
CA HIS A 159 1.36 1.89 -12.97
C HIS A 159 2.12 2.68 -14.04
N ASP A 160 1.43 3.13 -15.09
CA ASP A 160 2.03 3.89 -16.19
C ASP A 160 2.49 5.28 -15.74
N ALA A 161 1.70 5.96 -14.90
CA ALA A 161 2.09 7.25 -14.31
C ALA A 161 3.39 7.11 -13.48
N MET A 162 3.45 6.13 -12.58
CA MET A 162 4.65 5.83 -11.79
C MET A 162 5.85 5.44 -12.68
N SER A 163 5.61 4.72 -13.78
CA SER A 163 6.66 4.31 -14.73
C SER A 163 7.28 5.50 -15.47
N ARG A 164 6.51 6.56 -15.71
CA ARG A 164 6.97 7.80 -16.38
C ARG A 164 7.63 8.80 -15.42
N SER A 165 7.53 8.62 -14.11
CA SER A 165 7.94 9.64 -13.13
C SER A 165 9.44 9.97 -13.12
N GLY A 166 10.30 9.11 -13.68
CA GLY A 166 11.75 9.31 -13.66
C GLY A 166 12.40 9.33 -12.27
N GLN A 167 11.61 9.29 -11.19
CA GLN A 167 12.11 9.36 -9.81
C GLN A 167 12.94 8.14 -9.38
N MET A 168 12.89 7.07 -10.15
CA MET A 168 13.75 5.88 -9.96
C MET A 168 15.23 6.15 -10.27
N ASP A 169 15.54 7.27 -10.94
CA ASP A 169 16.92 7.64 -11.31
C ASP A 169 17.63 8.51 -10.25
N SER A 170 17.01 8.72 -9.07
CA SER A 170 17.60 9.57 -8.02
C SER A 170 18.98 9.07 -7.58
N ILE A 171 19.19 7.76 -7.46
CA ILE A 171 20.51 7.18 -7.13
C ILE A 171 21.52 7.48 -8.24
N ARG A 172 21.16 7.28 -9.51
CA ARG A 172 22.03 7.60 -10.64
C ARG A 172 22.31 9.09 -10.72
N THR A 173 21.31 9.92 -10.48
CA THR A 173 21.47 11.38 -10.44
C THR A 173 22.42 11.82 -9.33
N ILE A 174 22.30 11.26 -8.12
CA ILE A 174 23.20 11.53 -6.99
C ILE A 174 24.62 11.05 -7.33
N MET A 175 24.79 9.84 -7.85
CA MET A 175 26.10 9.31 -8.25
C MET A 175 26.74 10.21 -9.30
N ARG A 176 26.01 10.62 -10.35
CA ARG A 176 26.51 11.54 -11.37
C ARG A 176 26.94 12.89 -10.75
N LEU A 177 26.13 13.48 -9.86
CA LEU A 177 26.49 14.74 -9.19
C LEU A 177 27.75 14.61 -8.32
N ILE A 178 27.94 13.46 -7.64
CA ILE A 178 29.16 13.18 -6.87
C ILE A 178 30.36 13.08 -7.80
N GLU A 179 30.25 12.36 -8.91
CA GLU A 179 31.32 12.21 -9.90
C GLU A 179 31.68 13.57 -10.53
N GLU A 180 30.68 14.38 -10.93
CA GLU A 180 30.90 15.73 -11.47
C GLU A 180 31.56 16.68 -10.43
N ALA A 181 31.22 16.54 -9.16
CA ALA A 181 31.87 17.32 -8.10
C ALA A 181 33.31 16.89 -7.85
N ALA A 182 33.59 15.57 -7.88
CA ALA A 182 34.94 15.01 -7.71
C ALA A 182 35.90 15.37 -8.87
N LEU A 183 35.38 15.58 -10.08
CA LEU A 183 36.21 15.97 -11.24
C LEU A 183 36.56 17.47 -11.27
N LYS A 184 35.96 18.28 -10.39
CA LYS A 184 36.20 19.73 -10.29
C LYS A 184 37.28 20.10 -9.24
N HIS A 185 37.81 19.11 -8.56
CA HIS A 185 38.94 19.21 -7.62
C HIS A 185 40.11 18.39 -8.09
#